data_a3ecf115d0e37a0c8e88c0653d3f9be3
#
_entry.id   a3ecf115d0e37a0c8e88c0653d3f9be3
#
_cell.length_a   1.000
_cell.length_b   1.000
_cell.length_c   1.000
_cell.angle_alpha   90.00
_cell.angle_beta   90.00
_cell.angle_gamma   90.00
#
_symmetry.space_group_name_H-M   'P 1'
#
loop_
_entity.id
_entity.type
_entity.pdbx_description
1 polymer ?
#
loop_
_entity_poly.entity_id
_entity_poly.type
_entity_poly.pdbx_seq_one_letter_code
_entity_poly.pdbx_strand_id
1 'polypeptide(L)'
;ENQLKEGLCYVQVTRGVAERDFNFAKKSLLPSIVIFTQEKQILNNAASKVGIKIITVPDDRWRRRDIKTTQLLAQSLAKTHAVQEGVDDSLLVQGGFINEGSSSNVFIFKDERIITPSLSNDILGGITRSSVIKFCQINNIEIKEQKINIDDLMNAQEVFLTSATGFVLPVIEVNGRRVGNGLVGDIVKKIQLIY
;
A
#
# COMPACT_ATOMS: atom_id res chain seq x y z
N GLU A 1 -9.31 -27.95 4.57
CA GLU A 1 -10.79 -27.95 4.42
C GLU A 1 -11.22 -27.13 3.20
N ASN A 2 -10.61 -25.96 2.93
CA ASN A 2 -11.03 -25.07 1.85
C ASN A 2 -10.40 -25.38 0.48
N GLN A 3 -9.51 -26.37 0.40
CA GLN A 3 -8.80 -26.80 -0.82
C GLN A 3 -8.14 -25.64 -1.60
N LEU A 4 -7.82 -24.54 -0.92
CA LEU A 4 -7.19 -23.36 -1.50
C LEU A 4 -5.76 -23.67 -1.94
N LYS A 5 -5.46 -23.53 -3.24
CA LYS A 5 -4.10 -23.70 -3.78
C LYS A 5 -3.32 -22.40 -3.78
N GLU A 6 -3.98 -21.30 -4.16
CA GLU A 6 -3.40 -19.96 -4.18
C GLU A 6 -4.49 -18.95 -3.85
N GLY A 7 -4.18 -17.96 -2.99
CA GLY A 7 -5.15 -16.96 -2.59
C GLY A 7 -4.77 -16.24 -1.31
N LEU A 8 -5.75 -15.69 -0.67
CA LEU A 8 -5.59 -14.95 0.58
C LEU A 8 -6.47 -15.52 1.69
N CYS A 9 -6.01 -15.29 2.92
CA CYS A 9 -6.78 -15.50 4.13
C CYS A 9 -7.11 -14.12 4.73
N TYR A 10 -8.40 -13.82 4.82
CA TYR A 10 -8.87 -12.62 5.51
C TYR A 10 -9.11 -12.94 6.98
N VAL A 11 -8.58 -12.10 7.86
CA VAL A 11 -8.78 -12.21 9.30
C VAL A 11 -9.29 -10.88 9.83
N GLN A 12 -10.43 -10.91 10.51
CA GLN A 12 -10.98 -9.75 11.20
C GLN A 12 -11.22 -10.08 12.66
N VAL A 13 -10.75 -9.21 13.54
CA VAL A 13 -10.95 -9.31 14.99
C VAL A 13 -11.73 -8.08 15.43
N THR A 14 -12.85 -8.30 16.13
CA THR A 14 -13.62 -7.23 16.74
C THR A 14 -13.51 -7.30 18.27
N ARG A 15 -13.94 -6.25 18.95
CA ARG A 15 -13.95 -6.21 20.41
C ARG A 15 -14.97 -7.16 21.05
N GLY A 16 -15.86 -7.76 20.28
CA GLY A 16 -16.93 -8.64 20.75
C GLY A 16 -18.32 -8.02 20.65
N VAL A 17 -19.30 -8.72 21.18
CA VAL A 17 -20.72 -8.35 21.12
C VAL A 17 -21.09 -7.46 22.31
N ALA A 18 -21.69 -6.31 22.02
CA ALA A 18 -22.23 -5.39 23.02
C ALA A 18 -23.41 -4.63 22.43
N GLU A 19 -24.22 -4.02 23.30
CA GLU A 19 -25.20 -3.04 22.88
C GLU A 19 -24.55 -1.88 22.13
N ARG A 20 -25.25 -1.33 21.14
CA ARG A 20 -24.75 -0.22 20.35
C ARG A 20 -24.63 1.06 21.18
N ASP A 21 -23.43 1.54 21.36
CA ASP A 21 -23.12 2.82 22.01
C ASP A 21 -21.91 3.45 21.33
N PHE A 22 -21.72 4.77 21.47
CA PHE A 22 -20.49 5.46 21.09
C PHE A 22 -19.36 5.20 22.07
N ASN A 23 -19.68 4.92 23.33
CA ASN A 23 -18.68 4.53 24.32
C ASN A 23 -18.29 3.06 24.16
N PHE A 24 -17.04 2.77 24.41
CA PHE A 24 -16.62 1.38 24.53
C PHE A 24 -17.25 0.73 25.76
N ALA A 25 -17.71 -0.50 25.61
CA ALA A 25 -18.24 -1.28 26.72
C ALA A 25 -17.23 -1.32 27.88
N LYS A 26 -17.71 -1.03 29.09
CA LYS A 26 -16.88 -1.01 30.33
C LYS A 26 -16.41 -2.41 30.74
N LYS A 27 -17.14 -3.46 30.35
CA LYS A 27 -16.80 -4.85 30.66
C LYS A 27 -15.80 -5.40 29.64
N SER A 28 -14.94 -6.31 30.09
CA SER A 28 -14.14 -7.14 29.19
C SER A 28 -15.08 -8.02 28.36
N LEU A 29 -14.96 -7.91 27.04
CA LEU A 29 -15.74 -8.69 26.09
C LEU A 29 -14.85 -9.77 25.49
N LEU A 30 -15.43 -10.90 25.11
CA LEU A 30 -14.75 -11.89 24.30
C LEU A 30 -14.69 -11.37 22.86
N PRO A 31 -13.49 -11.25 22.24
CA PRO A 31 -13.37 -10.85 20.85
C PRO A 31 -14.13 -11.78 19.91
N SER A 32 -14.73 -11.21 18.86
CA SER A 32 -15.26 -12.02 17.75
C SER A 32 -14.21 -12.06 16.64
N ILE A 33 -13.96 -13.26 16.11
CA ILE A 33 -12.98 -13.49 15.06
C ILE A 33 -13.72 -14.04 13.84
N VAL A 34 -13.49 -13.40 12.69
CA VAL A 34 -13.99 -13.86 11.39
C VAL A 34 -12.80 -14.20 10.52
N ILE A 35 -12.78 -15.41 9.98
CA ILE A 35 -11.72 -15.88 9.08
C ILE A 35 -12.38 -16.50 7.86
N PHE A 36 -11.94 -16.09 6.67
CA PHE A 36 -12.33 -16.73 5.42
C PHE A 36 -11.20 -16.68 4.40
N THR A 37 -11.25 -17.55 3.42
CA THR A 37 -10.30 -17.61 2.32
C THR A 37 -10.94 -17.14 1.03
N GLN A 38 -10.13 -16.53 0.17
CA GLN A 38 -10.53 -16.13 -1.18
C GLN A 38 -9.49 -16.64 -2.17
N GLU A 39 -9.92 -17.40 -3.17
CA GLU A 39 -9.06 -17.81 -4.27
C GLU A 39 -8.67 -16.58 -5.10
N LYS A 40 -7.38 -16.43 -5.37
CA LYS A 40 -6.85 -15.31 -6.15
C LYS A 40 -5.45 -15.67 -6.63
N GLN A 41 -5.16 -15.40 -7.91
CA GLN A 41 -3.80 -15.44 -8.42
C GLN A 41 -2.99 -14.27 -7.82
N ILE A 42 -1.97 -14.59 -7.03
CA ILE A 42 -1.13 -13.62 -6.33
C ILE A 42 0.31 -13.69 -6.85
N LEU A 43 0.85 -14.91 -7.03
CA LEU A 43 2.25 -15.14 -7.40
C LEU A 43 2.55 -14.75 -8.84
N ASN A 44 1.62 -14.99 -9.78
CA ASN A 44 1.77 -14.68 -11.20
C ASN A 44 0.92 -13.48 -11.63
N ASN A 45 0.90 -12.42 -10.82
CA ASN A 45 0.19 -11.20 -11.16
C ASN A 45 0.87 -10.53 -12.37
N ALA A 46 0.16 -10.40 -13.49
CA ALA A 46 0.67 -9.73 -14.70
C ALA A 46 1.11 -8.29 -14.41
N ALA A 47 0.39 -7.56 -13.55
CA ALA A 47 0.71 -6.19 -13.17
C ALA A 47 2.09 -6.05 -12.49
N SER A 48 2.59 -7.10 -11.81
CA SER A 48 3.94 -7.08 -11.24
C SER A 48 5.04 -7.07 -12.31
N LYS A 49 4.74 -7.54 -13.53
CA LYS A 49 5.69 -7.61 -14.63
C LYS A 49 5.62 -6.40 -15.56
N VAL A 50 4.43 -5.85 -15.78
CA VAL A 50 4.22 -4.74 -16.73
C VAL A 50 4.10 -3.38 -16.04
N GLY A 51 3.85 -3.36 -14.72
CA GLY A 51 3.60 -2.15 -13.94
C GLY A 51 2.15 -1.66 -14.05
N ILE A 52 1.79 -0.76 -13.15
CA ILE A 52 0.46 -0.15 -13.05
C ILE A 52 0.52 1.35 -13.30
N LYS A 53 -0.65 1.92 -13.64
CA LYS A 53 -0.89 3.35 -13.74
C LYS A 53 -1.70 3.82 -12.54
N ILE A 54 -1.38 4.99 -12.03
CA ILE A 54 -2.04 5.53 -10.85
C ILE A 54 -2.32 7.02 -10.99
N ILE A 55 -3.24 7.51 -10.15
CA ILE A 55 -3.49 8.95 -9.96
C ILE A 55 -3.21 9.35 -8.52
N THR A 56 -3.04 10.64 -8.29
CA THR A 56 -3.02 11.23 -6.95
C THR A 56 -4.39 11.78 -6.60
N VAL A 57 -4.86 11.54 -5.38
CA VAL A 57 -6.14 12.04 -4.87
C VAL A 57 -5.96 12.60 -3.45
N PRO A 58 -6.85 13.50 -2.98
CA PRO A 58 -6.83 13.93 -1.59
C PRO A 58 -6.94 12.76 -0.60
N ASP A 59 -6.26 12.86 0.53
CA ASP A 59 -6.37 11.88 1.61
C ASP A 59 -7.47 12.28 2.58
N ASP A 60 -8.69 11.82 2.30
CA ASP A 60 -9.89 12.09 3.09
C ASP A 60 -10.13 11.06 4.20
N ARG A 61 -9.13 10.22 4.52
CA ARG A 61 -9.23 9.27 5.62
C ARG A 61 -9.15 9.97 6.97
N TRP A 62 -9.56 9.26 8.03
CA TRP A 62 -9.42 9.72 9.41
C TRP A 62 -7.94 9.89 9.82
N ARG A 63 -7.69 10.57 10.95
CA ARG A 63 -6.33 10.96 11.36
C ARG A 63 -5.49 9.87 12.04
N ARG A 64 -6.02 8.66 12.21
CA ARG A 64 -5.32 7.53 12.84
C ARG A 64 -5.20 6.36 11.85
N ARG A 65 -4.57 6.63 10.70
CA ARG A 65 -4.36 5.66 9.61
C ARG A 65 -3.37 4.57 9.98
N ASP A 66 -2.56 4.80 11.02
CA ASP A 66 -1.70 3.84 11.69
C ASP A 66 -2.48 2.67 12.32
N ILE A 67 -3.75 2.87 12.65
CA ILE A 67 -4.62 1.83 13.18
C ILE A 67 -5.36 1.13 12.03
N LYS A 68 -5.05 -0.14 11.82
CA LYS A 68 -5.74 -0.95 10.82
C LYS A 68 -7.18 -1.26 11.25
N THR A 69 -8.14 -0.73 10.51
CA THR A 69 -9.57 -0.86 10.82
C THR A 69 -10.38 -1.27 9.61
N THR A 70 -11.67 -1.56 9.82
CA THR A 70 -12.65 -1.81 8.75
C THR A 70 -13.27 -0.54 8.17
N GLN A 71 -12.81 0.64 8.58
CA GLN A 71 -13.24 1.94 8.03
C GLN A 71 -12.57 2.20 6.67
N LEU A 72 -13.06 1.54 5.62
CA LEU A 72 -12.42 1.55 4.29
C LEU A 72 -13.15 2.43 3.27
N LEU A 73 -14.14 3.23 3.69
CA LEU A 73 -14.95 4.01 2.73
C LEU A 73 -14.11 4.98 1.90
N ALA A 74 -13.26 5.79 2.54
CA ALA A 74 -12.40 6.74 1.83
C ALA A 74 -11.43 6.05 0.86
N GLN A 75 -10.79 4.96 1.30
CA GLN A 75 -9.91 4.15 0.46
C GLN A 75 -10.64 3.53 -0.73
N SER A 76 -11.85 3.03 -0.50
CA SER A 76 -12.70 2.43 -1.55
C SER A 76 -13.14 3.47 -2.57
N LEU A 77 -13.50 4.68 -2.13
CA LEU A 77 -13.83 5.81 -3.02
C LEU A 77 -12.61 6.22 -3.85
N ALA A 78 -11.44 6.36 -3.24
CA ALA A 78 -10.19 6.70 -3.92
C ALA A 78 -9.82 5.65 -4.98
N LYS A 79 -9.93 4.37 -4.66
CA LYS A 79 -9.70 3.27 -5.60
C LYS A 79 -10.72 3.24 -6.73
N THR A 80 -12.00 3.44 -6.41
CA THR A 80 -13.08 3.48 -7.41
C THR A 80 -12.88 4.64 -8.38
N HIS A 81 -12.50 5.81 -7.86
CA HIS A 81 -12.20 6.97 -8.70
C HIS A 81 -11.04 6.67 -9.67
N ALA A 82 -9.96 6.05 -9.21
CA ALA A 82 -8.86 5.64 -10.08
C ALA A 82 -9.34 4.73 -11.22
N VAL A 83 -10.18 3.73 -10.91
CA VAL A 83 -10.74 2.83 -11.93
C VAL A 83 -11.63 3.57 -12.92
N GLN A 84 -12.41 4.56 -12.48
CA GLN A 84 -13.25 5.40 -13.35
C GLN A 84 -12.41 6.27 -14.30
N GLU A 85 -11.23 6.72 -13.83
CA GLU A 85 -10.24 7.44 -14.65
C GLU A 85 -9.42 6.52 -15.57
N GLY A 86 -9.70 5.20 -15.58
CA GLY A 86 -9.03 4.23 -16.43
C GLY A 86 -7.64 3.83 -15.98
N VAL A 87 -7.33 3.99 -14.68
CA VAL A 87 -6.06 3.60 -14.06
C VAL A 87 -6.26 2.59 -12.94
N ASP A 88 -5.17 2.00 -12.45
CA ASP A 88 -5.22 0.83 -11.58
C ASP A 88 -5.38 1.17 -10.08
N ASP A 89 -4.82 2.28 -9.62
CA ASP A 89 -4.82 2.65 -8.19
C ASP A 89 -4.64 4.16 -7.99
N SER A 90 -4.66 4.57 -6.73
CA SER A 90 -4.45 5.97 -6.33
C SER A 90 -3.41 6.09 -5.20
N LEU A 91 -2.69 7.21 -5.20
CA LEU A 91 -1.88 7.69 -4.07
C LEU A 91 -2.65 8.78 -3.33
N LEU A 92 -2.66 8.67 -2.02
CA LEU A 92 -3.35 9.56 -1.10
C LEU A 92 -2.43 10.70 -0.68
N VAL A 93 -2.87 11.94 -0.93
CA VAL A 93 -2.07 13.15 -0.75
C VAL A 93 -2.68 14.06 0.30
N GLN A 94 -1.85 14.56 1.22
CA GLN A 94 -2.26 15.54 2.21
C GLN A 94 -1.20 16.63 2.35
N GLY A 95 -1.62 17.91 2.24
CA GLY A 95 -0.72 19.05 2.40
C GLY A 95 0.46 19.06 1.41
N GLY A 96 0.28 18.51 0.20
CA GLY A 96 1.33 18.40 -0.82
C GLY A 96 2.28 17.22 -0.65
N PHE A 97 2.05 16.36 0.36
CA PHE A 97 2.86 15.16 0.61
C PHE A 97 2.06 13.88 0.32
N ILE A 98 2.76 12.91 -0.23
CA ILE A 98 2.24 11.57 -0.45
C ILE A 98 2.27 10.80 0.87
N ASN A 99 1.14 10.25 1.27
CA ASN A 99 1.06 9.37 2.43
C ASN A 99 1.30 7.91 2.02
N GLU A 100 0.38 7.32 1.31
CA GLU A 100 0.44 5.91 0.86
C GLU A 100 -0.56 5.67 -0.28
N GLY A 101 -0.62 4.46 -0.82
CA GLY A 101 -1.66 4.05 -1.77
C GLY A 101 -3.00 3.79 -1.10
N SER A 102 -4.05 3.52 -1.89
CA SER A 102 -5.39 3.22 -1.35
C SER A 102 -5.41 2.02 -0.39
N SER A 103 -4.52 1.05 -0.59
CA SER A 103 -4.37 -0.15 0.25
C SER A 103 -2.92 -0.66 0.32
N SER A 104 -1.95 0.22 0.12
CA SER A 104 -0.53 -0.11 -0.06
C SER A 104 0.36 1.01 0.46
N ASN A 105 1.62 0.70 0.81
CA ASN A 105 2.62 1.73 1.05
C ASN A 105 3.37 2.07 -0.25
N VAL A 106 3.88 3.30 -0.33
CA VAL A 106 4.59 3.81 -1.51
C VAL A 106 6.08 3.92 -1.26
N PHE A 107 6.85 3.66 -2.30
CA PHE A 107 8.29 3.85 -2.38
C PHE A 107 8.64 4.54 -3.70
N ILE A 108 9.62 5.41 -3.66
CA ILE A 108 10.23 5.99 -4.86
C ILE A 108 11.73 5.70 -4.87
N PHE A 109 12.32 5.55 -6.06
CA PHE A 109 13.75 5.54 -6.26
C PHE A 109 14.16 6.84 -6.92
N LYS A 110 15.02 7.59 -6.23
CA LYS A 110 15.49 8.90 -6.67
C LYS A 110 16.89 9.16 -6.08
N ASP A 111 17.80 9.75 -6.88
CA ASP A 111 19.14 10.08 -6.45
C ASP A 111 19.88 8.91 -5.80
N GLU A 112 19.84 7.74 -6.47
CA GLU A 112 20.48 6.47 -6.06
C GLU A 112 20.01 5.88 -4.73
N ARG A 113 18.87 6.32 -4.21
CA ARG A 113 18.30 5.80 -2.97
C ARG A 113 16.80 5.53 -3.08
N ILE A 114 16.33 4.61 -2.27
CA ILE A 114 14.90 4.37 -2.09
C ILE A 114 14.39 5.28 -0.97
N ILE A 115 13.23 5.90 -1.18
CA ILE A 115 12.57 6.76 -0.21
C ILE A 115 11.15 6.25 0.01
N THR A 116 10.72 6.20 1.26
CA THR A 116 9.34 5.88 1.65
C THR A 116 8.90 6.80 2.79
N PRO A 117 7.61 7.14 2.91
CA PRO A 117 7.14 7.96 4.02
C PRO A 117 7.49 7.35 5.38
N SER A 118 7.96 8.17 6.32
CA SER A 118 8.22 7.78 7.71
C SER A 118 6.94 7.32 8.39
N LEU A 119 7.04 6.35 9.30
CA LEU A 119 5.90 5.93 10.12
C LEU A 119 5.35 7.10 10.94
N SER A 120 4.06 7.30 10.86
CA SER A 120 3.31 8.34 11.57
C SER A 120 1.84 7.93 11.69
N ASN A 121 1.01 8.79 12.23
CA ASN A 121 -0.45 8.58 12.23
C ASN A 121 -1.05 8.66 10.80
N ASP A 122 -0.29 9.09 9.81
CA ASP A 122 -0.79 9.31 8.45
C ASP A 122 -0.66 8.11 7.53
N ILE A 123 0.07 7.06 7.93
CA ILE A 123 0.26 5.84 7.16
C ILE A 123 0.14 4.58 8.00
N LEU A 124 -0.22 3.47 7.36
CA LEU A 124 -0.18 2.16 7.97
C LEU A 124 1.23 1.57 7.87
N GLY A 125 1.77 1.07 9.00
CA GLY A 125 3.02 0.29 9.00
C GLY A 125 2.83 -1.08 8.38
N GLY A 126 2.91 -1.17 7.04
CA GLY A 126 2.69 -2.41 6.31
C GLY A 126 3.76 -3.46 6.58
N ILE A 127 3.37 -4.73 6.65
CA ILE A 127 4.33 -5.85 6.85
C ILE A 127 5.28 -5.98 5.66
N THR A 128 4.78 -5.85 4.43
CA THR A 128 5.59 -5.88 3.21
C THR A 128 6.53 -4.69 3.16
N ARG A 129 6.06 -3.48 3.54
CA ARG A 129 6.92 -2.30 3.69
C ARG A 129 8.11 -2.59 4.61
N SER A 130 7.86 -3.13 5.79
CA SER A 130 8.91 -3.45 6.77
C SER A 130 9.89 -4.48 6.24
N SER A 131 9.42 -5.49 5.52
CA SER A 131 10.27 -6.50 4.88
C SER A 131 11.15 -5.88 3.79
N VAL A 132 10.61 -5.02 2.93
CA VAL A 132 11.40 -4.33 1.89
C VAL A 132 12.48 -3.46 2.51
N ILE A 133 12.18 -2.69 3.57
CA ILE A 133 13.19 -1.89 4.28
C ILE A 133 14.32 -2.78 4.80
N LYS A 134 13.97 -3.88 5.47
CA LYS A 134 14.95 -4.83 5.99
C LYS A 134 15.80 -5.45 4.89
N PHE A 135 15.21 -5.84 3.76
CA PHE A 135 15.94 -6.39 2.63
C PHE A 135 16.88 -5.37 1.99
N CYS A 136 16.47 -4.10 1.87
CA CYS A 136 17.35 -3.04 1.39
C CYS A 136 18.58 -2.90 2.29
N GLN A 137 18.39 -2.88 3.61
CA GLN A 137 19.47 -2.78 4.59
C GLN A 137 20.45 -3.95 4.48
N ILE A 138 19.95 -5.19 4.40
CA ILE A 138 20.79 -6.41 4.28
C ILE A 138 21.59 -6.42 2.97
N ASN A 139 21.02 -5.87 1.89
CA ASN A 139 21.65 -5.86 0.57
C ASN A 139 22.40 -4.58 0.24
N ASN A 140 22.66 -3.71 1.24
CA ASN A 140 23.35 -2.43 1.09
C ASN A 140 22.70 -1.51 0.02
N ILE A 141 21.38 -1.53 -0.08
CA ILE A 141 20.61 -0.59 -0.91
C ILE A 141 20.23 0.58 0.00
N GLU A 142 20.65 1.78 -0.37
CA GLU A 142 20.34 2.97 0.43
C GLU A 142 18.83 3.19 0.48
N ILE A 143 18.27 3.28 1.68
CA ILE A 143 16.85 3.54 1.92
C ILE A 143 16.67 4.58 3.01
N LYS A 144 15.77 5.53 2.77
CA LYS A 144 15.43 6.60 3.73
C LYS A 144 13.93 6.63 3.99
N GLU A 145 13.60 6.75 5.26
CA GLU A 145 12.24 7.03 5.71
C GLU A 145 12.10 8.55 5.87
N GLN A 146 11.40 9.20 4.93
CA GLN A 146 11.14 10.65 4.96
C GLN A 146 9.90 10.99 4.14
N LYS A 147 9.35 12.18 4.33
CA LYS A 147 8.22 12.66 3.52
C LYS A 147 8.59 12.70 2.03
N ILE A 148 7.63 12.35 1.19
CA ILE A 148 7.71 12.45 -0.27
C ILE A 148 6.72 13.54 -0.69
N ASN A 149 7.17 14.58 -1.35
CA ASN A 149 6.29 15.57 -1.96
C ASN A 149 5.92 15.18 -3.39
N ILE A 150 5.00 15.94 -4.00
CA ILE A 150 4.56 15.68 -5.38
C ILE A 150 5.73 15.79 -6.36
N ASP A 151 6.63 16.76 -6.19
CA ASP A 151 7.76 16.95 -7.10
C ASP A 151 8.77 15.80 -6.98
N ASP A 152 9.01 15.28 -5.77
CA ASP A 152 9.83 14.09 -5.57
C ASP A 152 9.24 12.87 -6.29
N LEU A 153 7.92 12.67 -6.20
CA LEU A 153 7.21 11.59 -6.89
C LEU A 153 7.32 11.73 -8.42
N MET A 154 7.07 12.95 -8.94
CA MET A 154 7.05 13.22 -10.38
C MET A 154 8.44 13.20 -11.04
N ASN A 155 9.51 13.37 -10.25
CA ASN A 155 10.90 13.29 -10.69
C ASN A 155 11.59 11.99 -10.25
N ALA A 156 10.85 11.01 -9.72
CA ALA A 156 11.39 9.71 -9.37
C ALA A 156 11.78 8.91 -10.63
N GLN A 157 12.87 8.18 -10.53
CA GLN A 157 13.34 7.27 -11.58
C GLN A 157 12.50 5.99 -11.61
N GLU A 158 12.10 5.49 -10.43
CA GLU A 158 11.20 4.36 -10.26
C GLU A 158 10.24 4.62 -9.11
N VAL A 159 9.03 4.09 -9.21
CA VAL A 159 8.01 4.10 -8.15
C VAL A 159 7.44 2.71 -8.00
N PHE A 160 7.17 2.29 -6.78
CA PHE A 160 6.49 1.03 -6.53
C PHE A 160 5.63 1.08 -5.27
N LEU A 161 4.63 0.22 -5.24
CA LEU A 161 3.73 0.03 -4.10
C LEU A 161 4.00 -1.32 -3.44
N THR A 162 3.73 -1.39 -2.13
CA THR A 162 3.85 -2.66 -1.40
C THR A 162 2.59 -2.97 -0.61
N SER A 163 2.14 -4.22 -0.69
CA SER A 163 0.99 -4.72 0.06
C SER A 163 1.09 -6.23 0.27
N ALA A 164 0.29 -6.77 1.18
CA ALA A 164 0.28 -8.22 1.47
C ALA A 164 -0.15 -9.09 0.29
N THR A 165 -0.92 -8.55 -0.66
CA THR A 165 -1.42 -9.31 -1.82
C THR A 165 -0.80 -8.88 -3.15
N GLY A 166 -0.20 -7.69 -3.20
CA GLY A 166 0.48 -7.17 -4.39
C GLY A 166 1.99 -7.33 -4.31
N PHE A 167 2.53 -7.69 -3.14
CA PHE A 167 3.95 -7.74 -2.84
C PHE A 167 4.65 -6.43 -3.23
N VAL A 168 5.43 -6.44 -4.29
CA VAL A 168 6.13 -5.28 -4.86
C VAL A 168 5.55 -5.00 -6.24
N LEU A 169 4.73 -3.95 -6.35
CA LEU A 169 3.99 -3.62 -7.55
C LEU A 169 4.57 -2.36 -8.21
N PRO A 170 5.20 -2.46 -9.39
CA PRO A 170 5.78 -1.33 -10.08
C PRO A 170 4.72 -0.32 -10.51
N VAL A 171 5.05 0.97 -10.46
CA VAL A 171 4.23 2.06 -11.00
C VAL A 171 4.97 2.67 -12.19
N ILE A 172 4.35 2.65 -13.37
CA ILE A 172 4.97 3.14 -14.62
C ILE A 172 4.41 4.49 -15.08
N GLU A 173 3.29 4.93 -14.50
CA GLU A 173 2.64 6.18 -14.85
C GLU A 173 1.92 6.77 -13.62
N VAL A 174 2.05 8.08 -13.42
CA VAL A 174 1.36 8.85 -12.39
C VAL A 174 0.72 10.07 -13.03
N ASN A 175 -0.59 10.27 -12.85
CA ASN A 175 -1.34 11.40 -13.41
C ASN A 175 -1.10 11.60 -14.94
N GLY A 176 -1.06 10.53 -15.72
CA GLY A 176 -0.79 10.55 -17.15
C GLY A 176 0.66 10.80 -17.55
N ARG A 177 1.59 10.97 -16.60
CA ARG A 177 3.03 11.13 -16.86
C ARG A 177 3.77 9.83 -16.57
N ARG A 178 4.64 9.44 -17.48
CA ARG A 178 5.51 8.26 -17.28
C ARG A 178 6.46 8.49 -16.10
N VAL A 179 6.64 7.44 -15.31
CA VAL A 179 7.71 7.33 -14.32
C VAL A 179 8.97 6.85 -15.05
N GLY A 180 10.05 7.57 -14.92
CA GLY A 180 11.29 7.26 -15.64
C GLY A 180 11.06 7.11 -17.14
N ASN A 181 11.35 5.94 -17.69
CA ASN A 181 11.12 5.61 -19.10
C ASN A 181 9.73 4.97 -19.37
N GLY A 182 8.88 4.84 -18.35
CA GLY A 182 7.56 4.19 -18.44
C GLY A 182 7.60 2.67 -18.46
N LEU A 183 8.69 2.08 -18.00
CA LEU A 183 8.89 0.63 -17.87
C LEU A 183 9.26 0.28 -16.43
N VAL A 184 9.13 -1.00 -16.10
CA VAL A 184 9.58 -1.51 -14.79
C VAL A 184 11.09 -1.40 -14.67
N GLY A 185 11.57 -0.64 -13.71
CA GLY A 185 12.97 -0.36 -13.52
C GLY A 185 13.74 -1.50 -12.83
N ASP A 186 15.06 -1.38 -12.82
CA ASP A 186 15.94 -2.46 -12.35
C ASP A 186 15.96 -2.56 -10.82
N ILE A 187 15.76 -1.44 -10.10
CA ILE A 187 15.67 -1.46 -8.64
C ILE A 187 14.39 -2.20 -8.21
N VAL A 188 13.26 -1.92 -8.85
CA VAL A 188 12.00 -2.63 -8.55
C VAL A 188 12.14 -4.12 -8.84
N LYS A 189 12.72 -4.52 -9.99
CA LYS A 189 13.01 -5.93 -10.31
C LYS A 189 13.91 -6.58 -9.26
N LYS A 190 14.96 -5.87 -8.82
CA LYS A 190 15.85 -6.35 -7.77
C LYS A 190 15.10 -6.58 -6.45
N ILE A 191 14.23 -5.64 -6.04
CA ILE A 191 13.41 -5.81 -4.84
C ILE A 191 12.43 -6.98 -5.00
N GLN A 192 11.81 -7.15 -6.16
CA GLN A 192 10.93 -8.29 -6.45
C GLN A 192 11.64 -9.65 -6.34
N LEU A 193 12.92 -9.73 -6.70
CA LEU A 193 13.70 -10.97 -6.62
C LEU A 193 14.15 -11.30 -5.19
N ILE A 194 14.29 -10.28 -4.34
CA ILE A 194 14.73 -10.44 -2.95
C ILE A 194 13.56 -10.76 -2.03
N TYR A 195 12.37 -10.26 -2.36
CA TYR A 195 11.14 -10.48 -1.57
C TYR A 195 10.52 -11.83 -1.85
#